data_f942098d45be9ff0f67db16d166df3c8
#
_entry.id   f942098d45be9ff0f67db16d166df3c8
#
_cell.length_a   1.000
_cell.length_b   1.000
_cell.length_c   1.000
_cell.angle_alpha   90.00
_cell.angle_beta   90.00
_cell.angle_gamma   90.00
#
_symmetry.space_group_name_H-M   'P 1'
#
loop_
_entity.id
_entity.type
_entity.pdbx_description
1 polymer ?
#
loop_
_entity_poly.entity_id
_entity_poly.type
_entity_poly.pdbx_seq_one_letter_code
_entity_poly.pdbx_strand_id
1 'polypeptide(L)'
;MMKRFRLSFYLSFLTLLLSACSVSQMNSLDSSKEPAVNESLPKVESLKSLSDMSNIAFEWEPLYNENIKGFYLYRSSDENPDFKLVGTIKDKFQTHYVDTKLEPGTKYRYMMKSFNEQGQISEDGKVIEVSTAPRLEAVPFVQAVTNLPNRIKLIWRPHPDFRVDSYIIERTKGDDKEFKKIAEVKNRLNAEYIDSDLKPNENSSYRIIAVSFNGIKSGSSQVVSSTSKALPPQVEHLSASTDGFSKIILTWDAPTYEDFSYYKVYSTSSSFLPFSVLAKTDKNSYEDIVEGVGKSKYYKVTMVDKDGLESPMPKDGVEGKTLGNPLAPSIILAQSTSEGINLEWSDNDTRAVEYEVRRYGGEQNAVFKGIKEKRLKDVKALPGVEYSYEVIAIDSAGLRSEPSSKVKAAQ
;
A
#
# COMPACT_ATOMS: atom_id res chain seq x y z
N MET A 1 -36.52 -19.24 12.24
CA MET A 1 -37.72 -19.22 11.36
C MET A 1 -37.20 -19.11 9.94
N MET A 2 -36.95 -20.25 9.32
CA MET A 2 -37.62 -20.90 8.17
C MET A 2 -37.85 -19.93 6.98
N LYS A 3 -37.35 -20.20 5.76
CA LYS A 3 -37.72 -21.30 4.87
C LYS A 3 -36.63 -21.55 3.78
N ARG A 4 -36.33 -22.83 3.58
CA ARG A 4 -35.67 -23.39 2.40
C ARG A 4 -36.63 -23.41 1.21
N PHE A 5 -36.17 -23.08 0.00
CA PHE A 5 -36.84 -23.45 -1.24
C PHE A 5 -35.87 -24.30 -2.09
N ARG A 6 -36.26 -25.56 -2.26
CA ARG A 6 -35.76 -26.48 -3.27
C ARG A 6 -36.61 -26.30 -4.52
N LEU A 7 -35.99 -26.23 -5.67
CA LEU A 7 -36.69 -26.38 -6.93
C LEU A 7 -35.98 -27.48 -7.76
N SER A 8 -36.71 -28.59 -7.90
CA SER A 8 -36.43 -29.68 -8.83
C SER A 8 -36.74 -29.23 -10.26
N PHE A 9 -35.88 -29.56 -11.23
CA PHE A 9 -36.26 -29.47 -12.63
C PHE A 9 -36.22 -30.85 -13.28
N TYR A 10 -37.31 -31.16 -13.93
CA TYR A 10 -37.66 -32.42 -14.61
C TYR A 10 -36.89 -32.55 -15.92
N LEU A 11 -36.42 -33.77 -16.17
CA LEU A 11 -35.88 -34.27 -17.39
C LEU A 11 -37.04 -34.55 -18.37
N SER A 12 -37.06 -33.89 -19.54
CA SER A 12 -37.96 -34.24 -20.62
C SER A 12 -37.14 -34.75 -21.83
N PHE A 13 -37.27 -36.03 -22.06
CA PHE A 13 -36.83 -36.72 -23.27
C PHE A 13 -37.81 -36.36 -24.41
N LEU A 14 -37.30 -35.86 -25.52
CA LEU A 14 -38.04 -35.77 -26.79
C LEU A 14 -37.25 -36.37 -27.91
N THR A 15 -37.65 -37.54 -28.30
CA THR A 15 -37.21 -38.27 -29.51
C THR A 15 -37.82 -37.60 -30.75
N LEU A 16 -37.01 -37.26 -31.75
CA LEU A 16 -37.48 -36.90 -33.07
C LEU A 16 -36.74 -37.67 -34.14
N LEU A 17 -37.54 -38.19 -35.02
CA LEU A 17 -37.32 -39.19 -36.07
C LEU A 17 -36.41 -38.70 -37.22
N LEU A 18 -35.69 -39.65 -37.75
CA LEU A 18 -34.90 -39.66 -38.96
C LEU A 18 -35.65 -39.11 -40.17
N SER A 19 -35.02 -38.17 -40.89
CA SER A 19 -35.23 -38.04 -42.33
C SER A 19 -33.89 -38.11 -43.05
N ALA A 20 -33.71 -39.15 -43.78
CA ALA A 20 -32.56 -39.38 -44.62
C ALA A 20 -32.54 -38.40 -45.79
N CYS A 21 -31.52 -37.55 -45.85
CA CYS A 21 -31.09 -36.92 -47.10
C CYS A 21 -29.74 -37.50 -47.48
N SER A 22 -29.69 -38.00 -48.68
CA SER A 22 -28.53 -38.56 -49.36
C SER A 22 -27.36 -37.59 -49.34
N VAL A 23 -26.33 -37.89 -48.52
CA VAL A 23 -25.01 -37.28 -48.63
C VAL A 23 -24.31 -37.95 -49.80
N SER A 24 -24.09 -37.17 -50.86
CA SER A 24 -23.14 -37.52 -51.92
C SER A 24 -21.80 -37.84 -51.28
N GLN A 25 -21.25 -39.00 -51.66
CA GLN A 25 -19.91 -39.42 -51.24
C GLN A 25 -18.88 -38.35 -51.57
N MET A 26 -18.49 -37.57 -50.56
CA MET A 26 -17.19 -36.96 -50.57
C MET A 26 -16.18 -38.11 -50.33
N ASN A 27 -15.42 -38.43 -51.34
CA ASN A 27 -14.28 -39.29 -51.25
C ASN A 27 -13.40 -38.78 -50.12
N SER A 28 -13.35 -39.51 -49.01
CA SER A 28 -12.30 -39.39 -48.02
C SER A 28 -10.99 -39.73 -48.74
N LEU A 29 -10.20 -38.70 -49.05
CA LEU A 29 -8.80 -38.89 -49.43
C LEU A 29 -8.15 -39.67 -48.29
N ASP A 30 -7.76 -40.89 -48.58
CA ASP A 30 -6.96 -41.74 -47.70
C ASP A 30 -5.66 -41.01 -47.40
N SER A 31 -5.52 -40.47 -46.18
CA SER A 31 -4.39 -39.65 -45.72
C SER A 31 -3.10 -40.46 -45.52
N SER A 32 -3.08 -41.72 -45.95
CA SER A 32 -1.95 -42.64 -45.78
C SER A 32 -1.09 -42.83 -47.07
N LYS A 33 -1.49 -42.30 -48.24
CA LYS A 33 -0.67 -42.35 -49.43
C LYS A 33 0.06 -41.07 -49.70
N GLU A 34 1.40 -41.14 -49.76
CA GLU A 34 2.21 -40.03 -50.26
C GLU A 34 1.72 -39.59 -51.64
N PRO A 35 1.65 -38.26 -51.93
CA PRO A 35 1.25 -37.79 -53.25
C PRO A 35 2.14 -38.37 -54.33
N ALA A 36 1.55 -38.80 -55.47
CA ALA A 36 2.31 -39.34 -56.60
C ALA A 36 3.22 -38.19 -57.16
N VAL A 37 4.48 -38.55 -57.40
CA VAL A 37 5.44 -37.65 -58.07
C VAL A 37 5.14 -37.61 -59.59
N ASN A 38 5.13 -36.38 -60.11
CA ASN A 38 4.99 -36.10 -61.54
C ASN A 38 6.22 -35.31 -62.01
N GLU A 39 7.14 -35.92 -62.69
CA GLU A 39 8.38 -35.41 -63.22
C GLU A 39 8.19 -34.21 -64.18
N SER A 40 7.00 -34.07 -64.78
CA SER A 40 6.70 -32.87 -65.62
C SER A 40 6.38 -31.58 -64.88
N LEU A 41 6.16 -31.66 -63.59
CA LEU A 41 5.96 -30.48 -62.77
C LEU A 41 7.31 -29.81 -62.47
N PRO A 42 7.44 -28.49 -62.66
CA PRO A 42 8.69 -27.80 -62.42
C PRO A 42 9.02 -27.77 -60.94
N LYS A 43 10.31 -27.99 -60.62
CA LYS A 43 10.87 -27.93 -59.27
C LYS A 43 11.11 -26.48 -58.85
N VAL A 44 11.06 -26.21 -57.53
CA VAL A 44 11.48 -24.93 -56.97
C VAL A 44 12.99 -25.00 -56.67
N GLU A 45 13.79 -24.43 -57.56
CA GLU A 45 15.27 -24.46 -57.44
C GLU A 45 15.87 -23.26 -56.72
N SER A 46 15.13 -22.15 -56.64
CA SER A 46 15.58 -20.92 -55.98
C SER A 46 14.71 -20.63 -54.74
N LEU A 47 15.18 -21.02 -53.58
CA LEU A 47 14.52 -20.71 -52.32
C LEU A 47 15.47 -19.85 -51.48
N LYS A 48 15.11 -18.57 -51.27
CA LYS A 48 15.80 -17.64 -50.38
C LYS A 48 15.07 -17.56 -49.05
N SER A 49 15.77 -17.21 -47.98
CA SER A 49 15.19 -17.12 -46.65
C SER A 49 15.71 -15.93 -45.86
N LEU A 50 14.86 -15.44 -44.95
CA LEU A 50 15.18 -14.44 -43.93
C LEU A 50 14.66 -14.93 -42.59
N SER A 51 15.55 -15.06 -41.61
CA SER A 51 15.22 -15.59 -40.28
C SER A 51 15.00 -14.53 -39.24
N ASP A 52 14.01 -14.74 -38.37
CA ASP A 52 13.82 -14.10 -37.07
C ASP A 52 13.90 -15.19 -35.98
N MET A 53 13.64 -14.84 -34.72
CA MET A 53 13.72 -15.77 -33.59
C MET A 53 12.71 -16.94 -33.67
N SER A 54 11.54 -16.72 -34.22
CA SER A 54 10.46 -17.72 -34.27
C SER A 54 9.79 -17.84 -35.62
N ASN A 55 10.31 -17.15 -36.61
CA ASN A 55 9.75 -17.14 -37.95
C ASN A 55 10.88 -17.21 -38.97
N ILE A 56 10.61 -17.88 -40.11
CA ILE A 56 11.47 -17.84 -41.28
C ILE A 56 10.60 -17.48 -42.47
N ALA A 57 10.93 -16.39 -43.13
CA ALA A 57 10.32 -15.95 -44.38
C ALA A 57 11.07 -16.57 -45.57
N PHE A 58 10.32 -16.96 -46.58
CA PHE A 58 10.82 -17.53 -47.80
C PHE A 58 10.38 -16.71 -49.01
N GLU A 59 11.27 -16.63 -49.98
CA GLU A 59 11.02 -16.04 -51.29
C GLU A 59 11.56 -17.00 -52.37
N TRP A 60 10.81 -17.20 -53.47
CA TRP A 60 11.21 -18.03 -54.60
C TRP A 60 10.88 -17.34 -55.91
N GLU A 61 11.54 -17.80 -57.00
CA GLU A 61 11.26 -17.33 -58.33
C GLU A 61 9.89 -17.81 -58.80
N PRO A 62 9.09 -16.97 -59.47
CA PRO A 62 7.79 -17.37 -59.98
C PRO A 62 7.93 -18.48 -61.07
N LEU A 63 7.16 -19.54 -60.93
CA LEU A 63 7.11 -20.62 -61.90
C LEU A 63 5.87 -20.47 -62.79
N TYR A 64 6.06 -19.97 -64.01
CA TYR A 64 5.00 -19.77 -64.99
C TYR A 64 4.70 -21.08 -65.72
N ASN A 65 3.89 -21.97 -65.14
CA ASN A 65 3.44 -23.23 -65.71
C ASN A 65 1.95 -23.40 -65.46
N GLU A 66 1.21 -23.74 -66.54
CA GLU A 66 -0.27 -23.87 -66.50
C GLU A 66 -0.70 -25.05 -65.58
N ASN A 67 0.11 -26.08 -65.47
CA ASN A 67 -0.19 -27.28 -64.68
C ASN A 67 0.02 -27.10 -63.18
N ILE A 68 0.66 -26.01 -62.72
CA ILE A 68 0.85 -25.76 -61.31
C ILE A 68 -0.40 -25.14 -60.69
N LYS A 69 -0.87 -25.72 -59.60
CA LYS A 69 -1.93 -25.20 -58.74
C LYS A 69 -1.40 -24.36 -57.55
N GLY A 70 -0.24 -24.77 -57.02
CA GLY A 70 0.40 -24.14 -55.84
C GLY A 70 1.66 -24.87 -55.42
N PHE A 71 2.06 -24.64 -54.17
CA PHE A 71 3.30 -25.16 -53.61
C PHE A 71 3.07 -25.76 -52.21
N TYR A 72 3.84 -26.78 -51.91
CA TYR A 72 3.98 -27.39 -50.58
C TYR A 72 5.35 -27.05 -50.01
N LEU A 73 5.39 -26.50 -48.78
CA LEU A 73 6.61 -26.29 -48.03
C LEU A 73 6.80 -27.43 -47.04
N TYR A 74 7.94 -28.09 -47.09
CA TYR A 74 8.33 -29.15 -46.18
C TYR A 74 9.48 -28.68 -45.29
N ARG A 75 9.47 -29.13 -44.02
CA ARG A 75 10.49 -28.82 -43.01
C ARG A 75 10.95 -30.10 -42.33
N SER A 76 12.26 -30.17 -42.04
CA SER A 76 12.86 -31.10 -41.09
C SER A 76 13.77 -30.34 -40.10
N SER A 77 14.14 -30.99 -39.01
CA SER A 77 15.12 -30.47 -38.04
C SER A 77 16.05 -31.61 -37.61
N ASP A 78 17.10 -31.29 -36.82
CA ASP A 78 17.98 -32.34 -36.30
C ASP A 78 17.27 -33.28 -35.32
N GLU A 79 16.26 -32.84 -34.62
CA GLU A 79 15.41 -33.64 -33.73
C GLU A 79 14.37 -34.49 -34.52
N ASN A 80 13.93 -33.99 -35.68
CA ASN A 80 12.98 -34.62 -36.56
C ASN A 80 13.52 -34.62 -37.99
N PRO A 81 14.34 -35.62 -38.37
CA PRO A 81 15.07 -35.62 -39.64
C PRO A 81 14.18 -35.81 -40.87
N ASP A 82 12.95 -36.34 -40.68
CA ASP A 82 11.99 -36.55 -41.77
C ASP A 82 11.32 -35.26 -42.19
N PHE A 83 11.22 -34.98 -43.46
CA PHE A 83 10.54 -33.82 -44.00
C PHE A 83 9.03 -33.96 -43.82
N LYS A 84 8.43 -32.99 -43.12
CA LYS A 84 7.00 -32.90 -42.88
C LYS A 84 6.42 -31.66 -43.58
N LEU A 85 5.24 -31.81 -44.16
CA LEU A 85 4.49 -30.68 -44.74
C LEU A 85 4.13 -29.68 -43.64
N VAL A 86 4.62 -28.43 -43.77
CA VAL A 86 4.38 -27.33 -42.84
C VAL A 86 3.62 -26.18 -43.47
N GLY A 87 3.55 -26.09 -44.77
CA GLY A 87 2.83 -25.02 -45.48
C GLY A 87 2.22 -25.47 -46.78
N THR A 88 1.01 -24.99 -47.06
CA THR A 88 0.33 -25.18 -48.36
C THR A 88 0.00 -23.83 -48.95
N ILE A 89 0.64 -23.50 -50.06
CA ILE A 89 0.45 -22.26 -50.82
C ILE A 89 -0.45 -22.57 -52.00
N LYS A 90 -1.71 -22.16 -51.97
CA LYS A 90 -2.76 -22.51 -52.93
C LYS A 90 -2.77 -21.66 -54.20
N ASP A 91 -2.11 -20.52 -54.16
CA ASP A 91 -2.00 -19.60 -55.28
C ASP A 91 -0.63 -19.74 -55.94
N LYS A 92 -0.65 -20.18 -57.22
CA LYS A 92 0.57 -20.37 -58.01
C LYS A 92 1.35 -19.10 -58.31
N PHE A 93 0.73 -17.94 -58.16
CA PHE A 93 1.37 -16.62 -58.34
C PHE A 93 2.04 -16.09 -57.05
N GLN A 94 1.78 -16.72 -55.92
CA GLN A 94 2.44 -16.37 -54.66
C GLN A 94 3.91 -16.83 -54.70
N THR A 95 4.80 -15.92 -54.30
CA THR A 95 6.25 -16.14 -54.29
C THR A 95 6.87 -15.94 -52.89
N HIS A 96 6.03 -15.69 -51.87
CA HIS A 96 6.47 -15.51 -50.51
C HIS A 96 5.63 -16.31 -49.53
N TYR A 97 6.27 -16.86 -48.50
CA TYR A 97 5.60 -17.57 -47.41
C TYR A 97 6.40 -17.38 -46.11
N VAL A 98 5.73 -17.42 -44.95
CA VAL A 98 6.35 -17.35 -43.64
C VAL A 98 5.98 -18.57 -42.82
N ASP A 99 6.99 -19.34 -42.41
CA ASP A 99 6.84 -20.37 -41.40
C ASP A 99 7.01 -19.75 -40.00
N THR A 100 6.09 -20.06 -39.13
CA THR A 100 5.96 -19.37 -37.81
C THR A 100 5.98 -20.38 -36.66
N LYS A 101 6.10 -19.86 -35.41
CA LYS A 101 6.12 -20.67 -34.19
C LYS A 101 7.30 -21.66 -34.15
N LEU A 102 8.42 -21.23 -34.65
CA LEU A 102 9.68 -21.96 -34.63
C LEU A 102 10.41 -21.70 -33.27
N GLU A 103 11.23 -22.68 -32.88
CA GLU A 103 12.09 -22.51 -31.71
C GLU A 103 13.29 -21.62 -32.03
N PRO A 104 13.64 -20.65 -31.14
CA PRO A 104 14.81 -19.80 -31.33
C PRO A 104 16.13 -20.57 -31.32
N GLY A 105 17.08 -20.15 -32.14
CA GLY A 105 18.41 -20.74 -32.25
C GLY A 105 18.43 -22.16 -32.80
N THR A 106 17.38 -22.56 -33.49
CA THR A 106 17.22 -23.94 -34.01
C THR A 106 17.48 -24.01 -35.51
N LYS A 107 18.21 -25.05 -35.93
CA LYS A 107 18.50 -25.33 -37.33
C LYS A 107 17.39 -26.12 -37.93
N TYR A 108 16.92 -25.69 -39.10
CA TYR A 108 15.88 -26.34 -39.90
C TYR A 108 16.37 -26.54 -41.32
N ARG A 109 15.84 -27.59 -41.99
CA ARG A 109 16.02 -27.82 -43.43
C ARG A 109 14.66 -27.70 -44.08
N TYR A 110 14.63 -26.99 -45.21
CA TYR A 110 13.41 -26.78 -46.00
C TYR A 110 13.59 -27.16 -47.41
N MET A 111 12.52 -27.67 -48.00
CA MET A 111 12.37 -27.86 -49.44
C MET A 111 10.95 -27.52 -49.86
N MET A 112 10.80 -27.12 -51.09
CA MET A 112 9.49 -26.78 -51.67
C MET A 112 9.22 -27.62 -52.89
N LYS A 113 7.97 -28.12 -53.04
CA LYS A 113 7.49 -28.85 -54.20
C LYS A 113 6.31 -28.14 -54.82
N SER A 114 6.21 -28.07 -56.14
CA SER A 114 4.97 -27.65 -56.82
C SER A 114 3.95 -28.76 -56.79
N PHE A 115 2.66 -28.43 -56.85
CA PHE A 115 1.58 -29.43 -57.00
C PHE A 115 0.53 -28.98 -58.01
N ASN A 116 -0.15 -29.98 -58.62
CA ASN A 116 -1.20 -29.75 -59.60
C ASN A 116 -2.62 -29.98 -59.05
N GLU A 117 -3.66 -29.82 -59.90
CA GLU A 117 -5.06 -30.02 -59.48
C GLU A 117 -5.39 -31.47 -59.12
N GLN A 118 -4.64 -32.45 -59.67
CA GLN A 118 -4.78 -33.88 -59.38
C GLN A 118 -4.11 -34.29 -58.06
N GLY A 119 -3.46 -33.35 -57.33
CA GLY A 119 -2.75 -33.62 -56.10
C GLY A 119 -1.38 -34.30 -56.31
N GLN A 120 -0.87 -34.38 -57.54
CA GLN A 120 0.50 -34.81 -57.80
C GLN A 120 1.51 -33.73 -57.46
N ILE A 121 2.71 -34.13 -57.09
CA ILE A 121 3.79 -33.22 -56.67
C ILE A 121 5.00 -33.31 -57.60
N SER A 122 5.78 -32.24 -57.70
CA SER A 122 7.08 -32.29 -58.37
C SER A 122 8.06 -33.19 -57.61
N GLU A 123 9.16 -33.55 -58.27
CA GLU A 123 10.33 -34.03 -57.56
C GLU A 123 10.83 -32.98 -56.54
N ASP A 124 11.77 -33.41 -55.70
CA ASP A 124 12.35 -32.55 -54.68
C ASP A 124 12.99 -31.29 -55.24
N GLY A 125 12.59 -30.14 -54.78
CA GLY A 125 13.31 -28.89 -55.03
C GLY A 125 14.61 -28.83 -54.25
N LYS A 126 15.32 -27.72 -54.38
CA LYS A 126 16.57 -27.50 -53.64
C LYS A 126 16.31 -27.44 -52.12
N VAL A 127 17.03 -28.28 -51.38
CA VAL A 127 17.04 -28.24 -49.93
C VAL A 127 17.92 -27.07 -49.47
N ILE A 128 17.39 -26.24 -48.62
CA ILE A 128 18.17 -25.19 -47.94
C ILE A 128 18.21 -25.44 -46.43
N GLU A 129 19.32 -25.04 -45.80
CA GLU A 129 19.51 -25.08 -44.36
C GLU A 129 19.45 -23.64 -43.79
N VAL A 130 18.59 -23.45 -42.80
CA VAL A 130 18.33 -22.12 -42.21
C VAL A 130 18.22 -22.26 -40.71
N SER A 131 18.86 -21.37 -39.97
CA SER A 131 18.71 -21.30 -38.52
C SER A 131 17.88 -20.08 -38.12
N THR A 132 16.96 -20.26 -37.15
CA THR A 132 16.34 -19.12 -36.48
C THR A 132 17.37 -18.33 -35.70
N ALA A 133 17.11 -17.03 -35.52
CA ALA A 133 17.96 -16.20 -34.68
C ALA A 133 17.93 -16.69 -33.21
N PRO A 134 19.04 -16.54 -32.49
CA PRO A 134 19.10 -16.93 -31.08
C PRO A 134 18.11 -16.13 -30.23
N ARG A 135 17.71 -16.73 -29.11
CA ARG A 135 16.87 -16.06 -28.09
C ARG A 135 17.56 -14.79 -27.59
N LEU A 136 16.73 -13.81 -27.17
CA LEU A 136 17.24 -12.60 -26.52
C LEU A 136 18.09 -12.97 -25.29
N GLU A 137 19.22 -12.30 -25.11
CA GLU A 137 19.99 -12.38 -23.88
C GLU A 137 19.22 -11.78 -22.72
N ALA A 138 19.61 -12.08 -21.49
CA ALA A 138 19.06 -11.45 -20.30
C ALA A 138 19.43 -9.96 -20.24
N VAL A 139 18.60 -9.14 -19.61
CA VAL A 139 18.90 -7.73 -19.38
C VAL A 139 20.22 -7.62 -18.60
N PRO A 140 21.25 -6.94 -19.14
CA PRO A 140 22.63 -7.09 -18.65
C PRO A 140 22.92 -6.35 -17.34
N PHE A 141 22.11 -5.36 -16.99
CA PHE A 141 22.28 -4.54 -15.79
C PHE A 141 20.94 -4.15 -15.22
N VAL A 142 20.75 -4.39 -13.92
CA VAL A 142 19.58 -3.95 -13.13
C VAL A 142 20.07 -3.44 -11.80
N GLN A 143 19.50 -2.35 -11.31
CA GLN A 143 19.75 -1.78 -9.99
C GLN A 143 18.41 -1.43 -9.34
N ALA A 144 18.30 -1.68 -8.03
CA ALA A 144 17.20 -1.22 -7.20
C ALA A 144 17.67 -0.09 -6.27
N VAL A 145 16.97 1.04 -6.29
CA VAL A 145 17.24 2.19 -5.42
C VAL A 145 16.47 1.98 -4.14
N THR A 146 17.19 2.00 -3.02
CA THR A 146 16.67 1.76 -1.66
C THR A 146 16.26 3.05 -0.96
N ASN A 147 15.60 2.91 0.19
CA ASN A 147 15.29 4.00 1.14
C ASN A 147 14.37 5.10 0.56
N LEU A 148 13.43 4.72 -0.31
CA LEU A 148 12.39 5.61 -0.81
C LEU A 148 11.08 5.38 -0.03
N PRO A 149 10.26 6.43 0.23
CA PRO A 149 9.03 6.32 1.01
C PRO A 149 7.99 5.45 0.28
N ASN A 150 7.64 4.30 0.87
CA ASN A 150 6.64 3.34 0.37
C ASN A 150 6.88 2.86 -1.07
N ARG A 151 8.11 2.91 -1.56
CA ARG A 151 8.44 2.54 -2.95
C ARG A 151 9.88 2.06 -3.09
N ILE A 152 10.11 1.34 -4.19
CA ILE A 152 11.44 0.98 -4.69
C ILE A 152 11.48 1.37 -6.16
N LYS A 153 12.55 2.03 -6.57
CA LYS A 153 12.79 2.39 -7.97
C LYS A 153 13.76 1.39 -8.58
N LEU A 154 13.39 0.81 -9.71
CA LEU A 154 14.23 -0.03 -10.53
C LEU A 154 14.74 0.77 -11.72
N ILE A 155 16.02 0.64 -12.01
CA ILE A 155 16.64 1.16 -13.24
C ILE A 155 17.44 0.05 -13.89
N TRP A 156 17.46 0.03 -15.21
CA TRP A 156 18.26 -0.90 -15.98
C TRP A 156 18.82 -0.23 -17.24
N ARG A 157 19.72 -0.90 -17.92
CA ARG A 157 20.14 -0.45 -19.23
C ARG A 157 19.17 -0.94 -20.29
N PRO A 158 18.76 -0.08 -21.24
CA PRO A 158 18.00 -0.50 -22.39
C PRO A 158 18.68 -1.68 -23.07
N HIS A 159 17.91 -2.71 -23.42
CA HIS A 159 18.45 -3.89 -24.06
C HIS A 159 19.09 -3.52 -25.42
N PRO A 160 20.31 -4.04 -25.76
CA PRO A 160 20.99 -3.69 -27.00
C PRO A 160 20.25 -4.17 -28.25
N ASP A 161 19.55 -5.31 -28.16
CA ASP A 161 18.81 -5.88 -29.27
C ASP A 161 17.54 -5.06 -29.59
N PHE A 162 17.47 -4.55 -30.83
CA PHE A 162 16.37 -3.72 -31.31
C PHE A 162 15.03 -4.48 -31.44
N ARG A 163 15.05 -5.82 -31.41
CA ARG A 163 13.84 -6.66 -31.41
C ARG A 163 13.06 -6.63 -30.10
N VAL A 164 13.61 -6.04 -29.03
CA VAL A 164 12.90 -5.89 -27.76
C VAL A 164 11.80 -4.86 -27.89
N ASP A 165 10.57 -5.24 -27.50
CA ASP A 165 9.38 -4.38 -27.43
C ASP A 165 9.12 -3.86 -26.02
N SER A 166 9.28 -4.73 -25.02
CA SER A 166 8.91 -4.42 -23.63
C SER A 166 9.77 -5.19 -22.63
N TYR A 167 9.58 -4.82 -21.34
CA TYR A 167 10.17 -5.50 -20.19
C TYR A 167 9.09 -5.93 -19.21
N ILE A 168 9.13 -7.18 -18.79
CA ILE A 168 8.32 -7.69 -17.68
C ILE A 168 9.10 -7.50 -16.39
N ILE A 169 8.49 -6.85 -15.43
CA ILE A 169 9.01 -6.68 -14.07
C ILE A 169 8.37 -7.73 -13.18
N GLU A 170 9.18 -8.55 -12.54
CA GLU A 170 8.73 -9.55 -11.58
C GLU A 170 9.29 -9.24 -10.19
N ARG A 171 8.46 -9.45 -9.16
CA ARG A 171 8.78 -9.21 -7.76
C ARG A 171 8.50 -10.44 -6.91
N THR A 172 9.31 -10.64 -5.87
CA THR A 172 9.01 -11.48 -4.71
C THR A 172 9.21 -10.67 -3.43
N LYS A 173 8.50 -11.01 -2.34
CA LYS A 173 8.53 -10.30 -1.05
C LYS A 173 9.11 -11.16 0.05
N GLY A 174 9.96 -10.58 0.89
CA GLY A 174 10.59 -11.27 2.01
C GLY A 174 11.30 -12.55 1.58
N ASP A 175 10.97 -13.67 2.22
CA ASP A 175 11.56 -14.99 1.97
C ASP A 175 10.82 -15.82 0.89
N ASP A 176 9.84 -15.23 0.23
CA ASP A 176 9.10 -15.88 -0.84
C ASP A 176 10.04 -16.18 -2.02
N LYS A 177 9.97 -17.40 -2.59
CA LYS A 177 10.82 -17.80 -3.71
C LYS A 177 10.16 -17.63 -5.07
N GLU A 178 8.85 -17.40 -5.08
CA GLU A 178 8.07 -17.27 -6.30
C GLU A 178 8.03 -15.82 -6.79
N PHE A 179 8.60 -15.60 -7.97
CA PHE A 179 8.51 -14.30 -8.65
C PHE A 179 7.18 -14.15 -9.39
N LYS A 180 6.49 -13.04 -9.15
CA LYS A 180 5.22 -12.70 -9.79
C LYS A 180 5.37 -11.44 -10.64
N LYS A 181 4.80 -11.46 -11.85
CA LYS A 181 4.72 -10.26 -12.70
C LYS A 181 3.91 -9.19 -11.98
N ILE A 182 4.52 -8.02 -11.81
CA ILE A 182 3.88 -6.82 -11.24
C ILE A 182 3.63 -5.73 -12.28
N ALA A 183 4.43 -5.69 -13.35
CA ALA A 183 4.29 -4.68 -14.39
C ALA A 183 4.86 -5.16 -15.73
N GLU A 184 4.52 -4.40 -16.76
CA GLU A 184 5.14 -4.46 -18.07
C GLU A 184 5.45 -3.04 -18.54
N VAL A 185 6.72 -2.77 -18.84
CA VAL A 185 7.20 -1.49 -19.34
C VAL A 185 7.38 -1.59 -20.85
N LYS A 186 6.55 -0.90 -21.60
CA LYS A 186 6.60 -0.83 -23.07
C LYS A 186 7.71 0.09 -23.55
N ASN A 187 8.21 -0.18 -24.73
CA ASN A 187 9.30 0.50 -25.40
C ASN A 187 10.69 0.13 -24.82
N ARG A 188 11.55 -0.37 -25.69
CA ARG A 188 12.91 -0.80 -25.38
C ARG A 188 13.76 0.26 -24.66
N LEU A 189 13.53 1.54 -24.92
CA LEU A 189 14.29 2.64 -24.32
C LEU A 189 13.77 3.10 -22.97
N ASN A 190 12.59 2.67 -22.55
CA ASN A 190 12.07 2.93 -21.21
C ASN A 190 12.73 1.96 -20.23
N ALA A 191 13.67 2.48 -19.43
CA ALA A 191 14.55 1.68 -18.58
C ALA A 191 14.39 1.99 -17.09
N GLU A 192 13.18 2.32 -16.67
CA GLU A 192 12.84 2.66 -15.30
C GLU A 192 11.44 2.14 -14.94
N TYR A 193 11.31 1.69 -13.69
CA TYR A 193 10.02 1.37 -13.08
C TYR A 193 10.02 1.73 -11.60
N ILE A 194 8.93 2.32 -11.10
CA ILE A 194 8.74 2.63 -9.69
C ILE A 194 7.64 1.73 -9.15
N ASP A 195 8.03 0.83 -8.28
CA ASP A 195 7.09 0.02 -7.48
C ASP A 195 6.65 0.83 -6.26
N SER A 196 5.41 1.31 -6.25
CA SER A 196 4.85 2.18 -5.21
C SER A 196 3.88 1.47 -4.27
N ASP A 197 3.65 0.18 -4.45
CA ASP A 197 2.75 -0.63 -3.60
C ASP A 197 3.53 -1.38 -2.52
N LEU A 198 4.29 -0.63 -1.70
CA LEU A 198 5.11 -1.19 -0.64
C LEU A 198 4.74 -0.58 0.72
N LYS A 199 4.84 -1.40 1.76
CA LYS A 199 4.78 -0.93 3.14
C LYS A 199 6.13 -0.32 3.55
N PRO A 200 6.16 0.52 4.58
CA PRO A 200 7.42 0.96 5.16
C PRO A 200 8.27 -0.23 5.61
N ASN A 201 9.60 -0.14 5.40
CA ASN A 201 10.58 -1.19 5.73
C ASN A 201 10.30 -2.55 5.07
N GLU A 202 9.65 -2.56 3.90
CA GLU A 202 9.37 -3.79 3.17
C GLU A 202 10.55 -4.16 2.27
N ASN A 203 11.11 -5.36 2.48
CA ASN A 203 12.14 -5.93 1.62
C ASN A 203 11.49 -6.65 0.44
N SER A 204 11.95 -6.36 -0.77
CA SER A 204 11.48 -6.97 -2.00
C SER A 204 12.64 -7.26 -2.95
N SER A 205 12.54 -8.35 -3.68
CA SER A 205 13.50 -8.75 -4.71
C SER A 205 12.86 -8.70 -6.09
N TYR A 206 13.64 -8.30 -7.09
CA TYR A 206 13.16 -8.06 -8.44
C TYR A 206 14.05 -8.73 -9.48
N ARG A 207 13.46 -9.09 -10.60
CA ARG A 207 14.14 -9.46 -11.83
C ARG A 207 13.38 -8.94 -13.03
N ILE A 208 14.08 -8.73 -14.14
CA ILE A 208 13.55 -8.15 -15.37
C ILE A 208 13.73 -9.15 -16.51
N ILE A 209 12.72 -9.29 -17.34
CA ILE A 209 12.71 -10.15 -18.51
C ILE A 209 12.41 -9.27 -19.72
N ALA A 210 13.29 -9.26 -20.72
CA ALA A 210 13.03 -8.59 -21.98
C ALA A 210 12.05 -9.42 -22.84
N VAL A 211 11.17 -8.76 -23.57
CA VAL A 211 10.17 -9.39 -24.44
C VAL A 211 10.30 -8.81 -25.84
N SER A 212 10.40 -9.67 -26.86
CA SER A 212 10.44 -9.23 -28.26
C SER A 212 9.08 -8.82 -28.80
N PHE A 213 9.03 -8.17 -29.98
CA PHE A 213 7.82 -7.88 -30.74
C PHE A 213 6.96 -9.13 -31.02
N ASN A 214 7.59 -10.29 -31.13
CA ASN A 214 6.91 -11.58 -31.35
C ASN A 214 6.53 -12.29 -30.04
N GLY A 215 6.68 -11.62 -28.86
CA GLY A 215 6.32 -12.15 -27.54
C GLY A 215 7.33 -13.15 -26.96
N ILE A 216 8.51 -13.33 -27.58
CA ILE A 216 9.54 -14.24 -27.09
C ILE A 216 10.27 -13.57 -25.92
N LYS A 217 10.36 -14.29 -24.79
CA LYS A 217 10.99 -13.82 -23.57
C LYS A 217 12.48 -14.17 -23.54
N SER A 218 13.30 -13.27 -23.07
CA SER A 218 14.69 -13.53 -22.67
C SER A 218 14.76 -14.42 -21.42
N GLY A 219 15.94 -14.82 -21.02
CA GLY A 219 16.22 -15.22 -19.66
C GLY A 219 15.96 -14.05 -18.68
N SER A 220 15.76 -14.35 -17.39
CA SER A 220 15.67 -13.30 -16.37
C SER A 220 17.02 -12.64 -16.14
N SER A 221 17.02 -11.34 -15.84
CA SER A 221 18.19 -10.63 -15.31
C SER A 221 18.72 -11.24 -14.02
N GLN A 222 19.86 -10.76 -13.55
CA GLN A 222 20.22 -10.96 -12.15
C GLN A 222 19.11 -10.43 -11.23
N VAL A 223 18.96 -11.08 -10.05
CA VAL A 223 18.03 -10.64 -9.01
C VAL A 223 18.68 -9.49 -8.24
N VAL A 224 17.92 -8.42 -8.03
CA VAL A 224 18.30 -7.28 -7.17
C VAL A 224 17.30 -7.15 -6.04
N SER A 225 17.79 -6.91 -4.83
CA SER A 225 16.95 -6.72 -3.64
C SER A 225 17.09 -5.31 -3.10
N SER A 226 16.02 -4.79 -2.53
CA SER A 226 15.99 -3.47 -1.91
C SER A 226 14.91 -3.40 -0.85
N THR A 227 15.03 -2.41 0.04
CA THR A 227 14.08 -2.17 1.12
C THR A 227 13.53 -0.75 1.01
N SER A 228 12.23 -0.58 1.14
CA SER A 228 11.58 0.72 1.24
C SER A 228 11.97 1.42 2.54
N LYS A 229 11.81 2.75 2.59
CA LYS A 229 12.15 3.54 3.78
C LYS A 229 11.36 3.08 5.01
N ALA A 230 12.04 2.94 6.14
CA ALA A 230 11.42 2.68 7.43
C ALA A 230 10.65 3.91 7.94
N LEU A 231 9.67 3.69 8.82
CA LEU A 231 9.04 4.80 9.52
C LEU A 231 10.02 5.46 10.49
N PRO A 232 9.87 6.77 10.78
CA PRO A 232 10.58 7.42 11.87
C PRO A 232 10.38 6.70 13.20
N PRO A 233 11.33 6.79 14.15
CA PRO A 233 11.16 6.23 15.48
C PRO A 233 10.02 6.91 16.25
N GLN A 234 9.47 6.21 17.24
CA GLN A 234 8.49 6.82 18.14
C GLN A 234 9.12 7.96 18.97
N VAL A 235 8.28 8.91 19.36
CA VAL A 235 8.65 9.95 20.32
C VAL A 235 8.73 9.34 21.72
N GLU A 236 9.81 9.63 22.42
CA GLU A 236 10.08 9.12 23.77
C GLU A 236 9.85 10.19 24.84
N HIS A 237 9.57 9.75 26.08
CA HIS A 237 9.42 10.54 27.29
C HIS A 237 8.41 11.71 27.17
N LEU A 238 7.30 11.47 26.44
CA LEU A 238 6.20 12.45 26.45
C LEU A 238 5.66 12.62 27.87
N SER A 239 5.63 13.84 28.33
CA SER A 239 5.00 14.25 29.60
C SER A 239 4.02 15.40 29.37
N ALA A 240 3.04 15.53 30.29
CA ALA A 240 2.05 16.57 30.28
C ALA A 240 1.91 17.16 31.68
N SER A 241 1.85 18.50 31.82
CA SER A 241 1.68 19.18 33.10
C SER A 241 0.30 18.91 33.71
N THR A 242 0.22 19.00 35.06
CA THR A 242 -1.02 18.79 35.81
C THR A 242 -1.39 20.01 36.71
N ASP A 243 -0.62 21.07 36.61
CA ASP A 243 -0.66 22.25 37.51
C ASP A 243 -0.75 23.60 36.79
N GLY A 244 -0.89 23.60 35.47
CA GLY A 244 -0.98 24.81 34.67
C GLY A 244 -2.35 25.50 34.82
N PHE A 245 -2.37 26.81 35.09
CA PHE A 245 -3.60 27.60 35.09
C PHE A 245 -4.10 27.78 33.65
N SER A 246 -5.27 27.21 33.32
CA SER A 246 -5.90 27.27 32.00
C SER A 246 -5.02 26.78 30.82
N LYS A 247 -4.00 25.98 31.10
CA LYS A 247 -3.11 25.41 30.07
C LYS A 247 -2.49 24.11 30.52
N ILE A 248 -2.10 23.31 29.53
CA ILE A 248 -1.34 22.08 29.71
C ILE A 248 -0.08 22.17 28.84
N ILE A 249 1.08 21.99 29.46
CA ILE A 249 2.37 22.02 28.78
C ILE A 249 2.80 20.57 28.51
N LEU A 250 3.10 20.28 27.27
CA LEU A 250 3.64 19.01 26.81
C LEU A 250 5.13 19.15 26.55
N THR A 251 5.91 18.17 26.95
CA THR A 251 7.34 18.08 26.65
C THR A 251 7.71 16.64 26.31
N TRP A 252 8.69 16.47 25.44
CA TRP A 252 9.23 15.18 25.02
C TRP A 252 10.68 15.31 24.61
N ASP A 253 11.35 14.20 24.34
CA ASP A 253 12.76 14.23 23.96
C ASP A 253 12.97 14.89 22.59
N ALA A 254 14.09 15.58 22.46
CA ALA A 254 14.52 16.12 21.17
C ALA A 254 14.84 14.99 20.18
N PRO A 255 14.60 15.19 18.88
CA PRO A 255 14.83 14.14 17.91
C PRO A 255 16.33 13.91 17.69
N THR A 256 16.75 12.64 17.67
CA THR A 256 18.09 12.23 17.21
C THR A 256 18.07 11.78 15.74
N TYR A 257 16.91 11.81 15.10
CA TYR A 257 16.66 11.34 13.74
C TYR A 257 16.98 12.45 12.73
N GLU A 258 18.01 12.28 11.89
CA GLU A 258 18.51 13.30 10.96
C GLU A 258 17.49 13.76 9.91
N ASP A 259 16.56 12.89 9.58
CA ASP A 259 15.52 13.16 8.58
C ASP A 259 14.25 13.76 9.18
N PHE A 260 14.31 14.17 10.45
CA PHE A 260 13.20 14.85 11.15
C PHE A 260 12.72 16.10 10.40
N SER A 261 11.40 16.28 10.38
CA SER A 261 10.75 17.48 9.84
C SER A 261 9.92 18.22 10.89
N TYR A 262 8.94 17.56 11.50
CA TYR A 262 8.07 18.13 12.53
C TYR A 262 7.38 17.05 13.36
N TYR A 263 6.77 17.48 14.46
CA TYR A 263 5.89 16.63 15.27
C TYR A 263 4.42 16.93 14.99
N LYS A 264 3.57 15.91 15.09
CA LYS A 264 2.12 16.06 15.22
C LYS A 264 1.72 15.78 16.65
N VAL A 265 1.03 16.76 17.25
CA VAL A 265 0.41 16.62 18.56
C VAL A 265 -1.04 16.23 18.37
N TYR A 266 -1.45 15.17 19.04
CA TYR A 266 -2.82 14.67 19.06
C TYR A 266 -3.43 14.80 20.43
N SER A 267 -4.73 15.08 20.50
CA SER A 267 -5.45 15.15 21.76
C SER A 267 -6.83 14.54 21.70
N THR A 268 -7.33 14.16 22.88
CA THR A 268 -8.71 13.75 23.11
C THR A 268 -9.15 14.17 24.52
N SER A 269 -10.45 14.32 24.75
CA SER A 269 -11.01 14.62 26.06
C SER A 269 -11.15 13.40 26.98
N SER A 270 -10.99 12.18 26.47
CA SER A 270 -11.08 10.92 27.22
C SER A 270 -10.18 9.87 26.59
N SER A 271 -9.53 9.02 27.39
CA SER A 271 -8.68 7.93 26.93
C SER A 271 -9.40 6.91 26.06
N PHE A 272 -10.73 6.83 26.09
CA PHE A 272 -11.57 5.92 25.31
C PHE A 272 -12.02 6.49 23.96
N LEU A 273 -11.80 7.78 23.73
CA LEU A 273 -12.20 8.42 22.47
C LEU A 273 -11.03 8.47 21.47
N PRO A 274 -11.32 8.54 20.18
CA PRO A 274 -10.29 8.71 19.15
C PRO A 274 -9.49 9.99 19.36
N PHE A 275 -8.19 9.92 19.11
CA PHE A 275 -7.31 11.07 19.10
C PHE A 275 -7.43 11.83 17.77
N SER A 276 -7.49 13.14 17.83
CA SER A 276 -7.47 14.02 16.65
C SER A 276 -6.23 14.90 16.66
N VAL A 277 -5.78 15.33 15.48
CA VAL A 277 -4.64 16.26 15.36
C VAL A 277 -5.02 17.58 16.00
N LEU A 278 -4.25 18.00 17.00
CA LEU A 278 -4.36 19.27 17.68
C LEU A 278 -3.46 20.33 17.01
N ALA A 279 -2.18 19.97 16.76
CA ALA A 279 -1.19 20.89 16.24
C ALA A 279 -0.05 20.17 15.50
N LYS A 280 0.76 20.99 14.80
CA LYS A 280 2.08 20.62 14.28
C LYS A 280 3.11 21.57 14.88
N THR A 281 4.29 21.07 15.24
CA THR A 281 5.39 21.86 15.79
C THR A 281 6.73 21.24 15.44
N ASP A 282 7.75 22.05 15.28
CA ASP A 282 9.15 21.63 15.13
C ASP A 282 9.90 21.59 16.47
N LYS A 283 9.25 22.08 17.56
CA LYS A 283 9.79 22.09 18.91
C LYS A 283 9.45 20.80 19.64
N ASN A 284 10.29 20.41 20.58
CA ASN A 284 10.06 19.27 21.48
C ASN A 284 9.14 19.62 22.68
N SER A 285 8.27 20.62 22.51
CA SER A 285 7.26 21.04 23.48
C SER A 285 6.06 21.67 22.77
N TYR A 286 4.92 21.65 23.47
CA TYR A 286 3.70 22.31 23.00
C TYR A 286 2.86 22.78 24.19
N GLU A 287 2.28 23.97 24.09
CA GLU A 287 1.34 24.51 25.07
C GLU A 287 -0.08 24.45 24.51
N ASP A 288 -0.95 23.66 25.15
CA ASP A 288 -2.39 23.60 24.86
C ASP A 288 -3.16 24.48 25.83
N ILE A 289 -3.83 25.50 25.32
CA ILE A 289 -4.73 26.35 26.10
C ILE A 289 -6.04 25.57 26.30
N VAL A 290 -6.32 25.28 27.58
CA VAL A 290 -7.47 24.51 28.01
C VAL A 290 -8.29 25.30 28.99
N GLU A 291 -9.41 25.85 28.53
CA GLU A 291 -10.30 26.63 29.40
C GLU A 291 -10.96 25.76 30.47
N GLY A 292 -10.98 26.28 31.68
CA GLY A 292 -11.65 25.65 32.83
C GLY A 292 -10.67 25.07 33.85
N VAL A 293 -11.22 24.83 35.04
CA VAL A 293 -10.50 24.39 36.24
C VAL A 293 -10.57 22.86 36.33
N GLY A 294 -9.43 22.23 36.59
CA GLY A 294 -9.33 20.78 36.78
C GLY A 294 -9.73 19.94 35.55
N LYS A 295 -9.59 20.48 34.33
CA LYS A 295 -9.91 19.79 33.09
C LYS A 295 -8.79 18.84 32.70
N SER A 296 -9.13 17.58 32.42
CA SER A 296 -8.21 16.57 31.88
C SER A 296 -8.32 16.47 30.37
N LYS A 297 -7.16 16.31 29.71
CA LYS A 297 -7.05 15.90 28.30
C LYS A 297 -5.94 14.86 28.17
N TYR A 298 -6.03 14.02 27.14
CA TYR A 298 -5.05 12.98 26.83
C TYR A 298 -4.33 13.34 25.55
N TYR A 299 -3.03 13.10 25.50
CA TYR A 299 -2.16 13.52 24.41
C TYR A 299 -1.31 12.36 23.90
N LYS A 300 -1.03 12.41 22.60
CA LYS A 300 -0.03 11.58 21.92
C LYS A 300 0.79 12.49 21.01
N VAL A 301 2.03 12.13 20.78
CA VAL A 301 2.90 12.85 19.85
C VAL A 301 3.53 11.85 18.90
N THR A 302 3.57 12.18 17.63
CA THR A 302 4.27 11.43 16.58
C THR A 302 5.31 12.31 15.93
N MET A 303 6.31 11.69 15.34
CA MET A 303 7.34 12.33 14.54
C MET A 303 7.04 12.15 13.06
N VAL A 304 7.26 13.17 12.25
CA VAL A 304 7.12 13.11 10.78
C VAL A 304 8.45 13.50 10.16
N ASP A 305 8.89 12.71 9.17
CA ASP A 305 10.12 12.95 8.42
C ASP A 305 9.92 13.91 7.24
N LYS A 306 11.02 14.25 6.53
CA LYS A 306 11.01 15.12 5.36
C LYS A 306 10.26 14.56 4.16
N ASP A 307 10.09 13.23 4.10
CA ASP A 307 9.30 12.55 3.08
C ASP A 307 7.81 12.41 3.45
N GLY A 308 7.41 12.85 4.64
CA GLY A 308 6.06 12.80 5.15
C GLY A 308 5.66 11.48 5.79
N LEU A 309 6.61 10.56 6.01
CA LEU A 309 6.36 9.35 6.77
C LEU A 309 6.20 9.70 8.26
N GLU A 310 5.18 9.13 8.87
CA GLU A 310 4.84 9.37 10.28
C GLU A 310 5.19 8.15 11.12
N SER A 311 5.79 8.39 12.29
CA SER A 311 6.11 7.34 13.25
C SER A 311 4.85 6.58 13.70
N PRO A 312 4.99 5.33 14.18
CA PRO A 312 3.86 4.64 14.77
C PRO A 312 3.26 5.45 15.92
N MET A 313 1.92 5.49 15.99
CA MET A 313 1.20 6.14 17.08
C MET A 313 1.49 5.41 18.41
N PRO A 314 1.87 6.10 19.50
CA PRO A 314 2.00 5.49 20.81
C PRO A 314 0.70 4.76 21.21
N LYS A 315 0.83 3.60 21.88
CA LYS A 315 -0.34 2.82 22.31
C LYS A 315 -1.19 3.60 23.29
N ASP A 316 -0.56 4.18 24.34
CA ASP A 316 -1.23 4.89 25.40
C ASP A 316 -1.03 6.40 25.26
N GLY A 317 -2.02 7.18 25.68
CA GLY A 317 -1.92 8.63 25.76
C GLY A 317 -1.47 9.07 27.15
N VAL A 318 -0.81 10.22 27.22
CA VAL A 318 -0.42 10.86 28.48
C VAL A 318 -1.52 11.82 28.93
N GLU A 319 -1.97 11.72 30.18
CA GLU A 319 -2.94 12.62 30.74
C GLU A 319 -2.26 13.92 31.19
N GLY A 320 -2.78 15.04 30.73
CA GLY A 320 -2.52 16.37 31.27
C GLY A 320 -3.76 16.96 31.95
N LYS A 321 -3.55 17.85 32.90
CA LYS A 321 -4.67 18.42 33.66
C LYS A 321 -4.40 19.89 33.94
N THR A 322 -5.45 20.73 33.85
CA THR A 322 -5.36 22.12 34.33
C THR A 322 -5.46 22.15 35.85
N LEU A 323 -4.92 23.19 36.44
CA LEU A 323 -4.95 23.41 37.87
C LEU A 323 -6.40 23.32 38.40
N GLY A 324 -6.61 22.46 39.40
CA GLY A 324 -7.88 22.34 40.09
C GLY A 324 -8.10 23.42 41.14
N ASN A 325 -9.32 23.50 41.68
CA ASN A 325 -9.58 24.35 42.86
C ASN A 325 -8.72 23.90 44.04
N PRO A 326 -8.31 24.83 44.94
CA PRO A 326 -7.71 24.43 46.19
C PRO A 326 -8.67 23.58 47.05
N LEU A 327 -8.11 22.81 47.97
CA LEU A 327 -8.94 22.03 48.91
C LEU A 327 -9.65 22.96 49.92
N ALA A 328 -10.86 22.55 50.30
CA ALA A 328 -11.61 23.28 51.31
C ALA A 328 -10.90 23.29 52.65
N PRO A 329 -10.81 24.45 53.37
CA PRO A 329 -10.28 24.50 54.71
C PRO A 329 -11.13 23.71 55.72
N SER A 330 -10.57 23.45 56.91
CA SER A 330 -11.29 22.82 58.02
C SER A 330 -11.37 23.82 59.18
N ILE A 331 -12.57 24.19 59.62
CA ILE A 331 -12.76 25.03 60.84
C ILE A 331 -12.40 24.19 62.05
N ILE A 332 -11.42 24.65 62.83
CA ILE A 332 -10.93 23.95 64.01
C ILE A 332 -11.45 24.62 65.33
N LEU A 333 -11.84 25.89 65.25
CA LEU A 333 -12.44 26.61 66.36
C LEU A 333 -13.57 27.50 65.86
N ALA A 334 -14.70 27.47 66.51
CA ALA A 334 -15.78 28.45 66.42
C ALA A 334 -16.37 28.63 67.78
N GLN A 335 -15.98 29.66 68.51
CA GLN A 335 -16.33 29.87 69.90
C GLN A 335 -16.90 31.28 70.13
N SER A 336 -18.04 31.33 70.85
CA SER A 336 -18.63 32.58 71.28
C SER A 336 -17.86 33.15 72.47
N THR A 337 -17.66 34.48 72.49
CA THR A 337 -17.06 35.22 73.57
C THR A 337 -17.86 36.46 73.85
N SER A 338 -17.55 37.16 74.93
CA SER A 338 -18.20 38.48 75.30
C SER A 338 -17.99 39.56 74.22
N GLU A 339 -16.98 39.42 73.35
CA GLU A 339 -16.59 40.38 72.29
C GLU A 339 -16.91 39.95 70.87
N GLY A 340 -17.65 38.89 70.69
CA GLY A 340 -17.98 38.34 69.42
C GLY A 340 -17.63 36.82 69.26
N ILE A 341 -17.49 36.32 68.05
CA ILE A 341 -17.16 34.95 67.81
C ILE A 341 -15.74 34.84 67.22
N ASN A 342 -14.92 34.00 67.85
CA ASN A 342 -13.59 33.66 67.37
C ASN A 342 -13.66 32.44 66.49
N LEU A 343 -13.08 32.53 65.30
CA LEU A 343 -12.96 31.46 64.31
C LEU A 343 -11.48 31.21 64.04
N GLU A 344 -11.11 29.93 63.97
CA GLU A 344 -9.80 29.48 63.48
C GLU A 344 -10.02 28.30 62.54
N TRP A 345 -9.16 28.18 61.54
CA TRP A 345 -9.20 27.08 60.57
C TRP A 345 -7.80 26.63 60.16
N SER A 346 -7.70 25.48 59.64
CA SER A 346 -6.50 24.90 59.02
C SER A 346 -6.70 24.71 57.52
N ASP A 347 -5.61 24.86 56.77
CA ASP A 347 -5.61 24.50 55.37
C ASP A 347 -5.47 22.99 55.18
N ASN A 348 -6.16 22.50 54.17
CA ASN A 348 -5.96 21.16 53.61
C ASN A 348 -5.15 21.22 52.31
N ASP A 349 -4.71 22.42 51.91
CA ASP A 349 -3.94 22.69 50.69
C ASP A 349 -2.97 23.89 50.97
N THR A 350 -1.73 23.77 50.53
CA THR A 350 -0.69 24.79 50.75
C THR A 350 -0.81 25.99 49.81
N ARG A 351 -1.70 25.99 48.85
CA ARG A 351 -1.87 27.03 47.83
C ARG A 351 -2.68 28.24 48.31
N ALA A 352 -3.45 28.11 49.39
CA ALA A 352 -4.31 29.16 49.86
C ALA A 352 -3.48 30.40 50.30
N VAL A 353 -3.84 31.58 49.77
CA VAL A 353 -3.22 32.87 50.09
C VAL A 353 -4.21 33.88 50.70
N GLU A 354 -5.51 33.61 50.52
CA GLU A 354 -6.61 34.43 51.01
C GLU A 354 -7.82 33.55 51.34
N TYR A 355 -8.67 34.05 52.25
CA TYR A 355 -9.89 33.35 52.66
C TYR A 355 -11.11 34.28 52.59
N GLU A 356 -12.26 33.67 52.27
CA GLU A 356 -13.59 34.25 52.45
C GLU A 356 -14.33 33.46 53.54
N VAL A 357 -14.83 34.13 54.53
CA VAL A 357 -15.66 33.55 55.59
C VAL A 357 -17.10 33.97 55.38
N ARG A 358 -18.02 33.02 55.39
CA ARG A 358 -19.46 33.22 55.30
C ARG A 358 -20.10 32.91 56.64
N ARG A 359 -20.89 33.86 57.18
CA ARG A 359 -21.68 33.71 58.36
C ARG A 359 -23.15 33.54 57.99
N TYR A 360 -23.80 32.62 58.62
CA TYR A 360 -25.23 32.34 58.48
C TYR A 360 -25.89 32.43 59.87
N GLY A 361 -27.10 32.98 59.92
CA GLY A 361 -27.86 33.18 61.15
C GLY A 361 -27.99 34.66 61.57
N GLY A 362 -28.80 34.95 62.59
CA GLY A 362 -29.20 36.30 62.92
C GLY A 362 -30.14 36.92 61.88
N GLU A 363 -30.27 38.27 61.93
CA GLU A 363 -31.13 38.98 60.98
C GLU A 363 -30.62 38.95 59.52
N GLN A 364 -29.29 38.89 59.31
CA GLN A 364 -28.65 38.90 58.00
C GLN A 364 -27.39 38.02 57.95
N ASN A 365 -27.22 37.32 56.84
CA ASN A 365 -25.97 36.62 56.53
C ASN A 365 -24.87 37.66 56.26
N ALA A 366 -23.65 37.32 56.55
CA ALA A 366 -22.49 38.19 56.29
C ALA A 366 -21.38 37.43 55.52
N VAL A 367 -20.60 38.17 54.73
CA VAL A 367 -19.44 37.65 54.00
C VAL A 367 -18.23 38.54 54.32
N PHE A 368 -17.17 37.92 54.83
CA PHE A 368 -15.90 38.56 55.15
C PHE A 368 -14.88 38.12 54.08
N LYS A 369 -14.27 39.05 53.39
CA LYS A 369 -13.33 38.81 52.28
C LYS A 369 -11.96 39.38 52.59
N GLY A 370 -10.93 38.94 51.87
CA GLY A 370 -9.57 39.47 51.95
C GLY A 370 -8.84 39.04 53.23
N ILE A 371 -9.24 37.95 53.85
CA ILE A 371 -8.63 37.45 55.07
C ILE A 371 -7.36 36.71 54.71
N LYS A 372 -6.21 37.13 55.21
CA LYS A 372 -4.91 36.50 54.99
C LYS A 372 -4.46 35.59 56.11
N GLU A 373 -5.00 35.79 57.31
CA GLU A 373 -4.72 34.94 58.46
C GLU A 373 -5.73 33.81 58.58
N LYS A 374 -5.37 32.70 59.20
CA LYS A 374 -6.24 31.53 59.39
C LYS A 374 -7.14 31.69 60.63
N ARG A 375 -7.57 32.92 60.87
CA ARG A 375 -8.45 33.27 61.96
C ARG A 375 -9.29 34.49 61.58
N LEU A 376 -10.47 34.65 62.27
CA LEU A 376 -11.35 35.79 62.16
C LEU A 376 -12.02 35.95 63.47
N LYS A 377 -12.06 37.22 64.00
CA LYS A 377 -12.93 37.60 65.08
C LYS A 377 -14.12 38.40 64.56
N ASP A 378 -15.31 37.76 64.62
CA ASP A 378 -16.55 38.37 64.17
C ASP A 378 -17.17 39.19 65.34
N VAL A 379 -16.76 40.44 65.42
CA VAL A 379 -17.24 41.37 66.44
C VAL A 379 -18.67 41.89 66.21
N LYS A 380 -19.28 41.53 65.03
CA LYS A 380 -20.68 41.92 64.76
C LYS A 380 -21.67 40.80 65.12
N ALA A 381 -21.18 39.64 65.58
CA ALA A 381 -22.04 38.56 66.05
C ALA A 381 -22.69 38.98 67.42
N LEU A 382 -24.00 38.92 67.51
CA LEU A 382 -24.77 39.32 68.72
C LEU A 382 -24.79 38.18 69.75
N PRO A 383 -24.62 38.48 71.05
CA PRO A 383 -24.72 37.50 72.09
C PRO A 383 -26.12 36.78 72.09
N GLY A 384 -26.11 35.47 72.31
CA GLY A 384 -27.34 34.68 72.38
C GLY A 384 -27.98 34.32 71.03
N VAL A 385 -27.42 34.73 69.92
CA VAL A 385 -27.83 34.42 68.57
C VAL A 385 -27.00 33.24 68.01
N GLU A 386 -27.67 32.22 67.47
CA GLU A 386 -26.99 31.12 66.85
C GLU A 386 -26.42 31.54 65.48
N TYR A 387 -25.13 31.33 65.29
CA TYR A 387 -24.43 31.56 64.05
C TYR A 387 -23.72 30.28 63.58
N SER A 388 -23.67 30.08 62.26
CA SER A 388 -22.85 29.05 61.62
C SER A 388 -21.90 29.71 60.60
N TYR A 389 -20.75 29.11 60.43
CA TYR A 389 -19.68 29.62 59.54
C TYR A 389 -19.20 28.58 58.55
N GLU A 390 -18.81 29.06 57.39
CA GLU A 390 -18.08 28.35 56.35
C GLU A 390 -16.87 29.17 55.90
N VAL A 391 -15.77 28.52 55.55
CA VAL A 391 -14.56 29.14 55.05
C VAL A 391 -14.25 28.61 53.66
N ILE A 392 -13.90 29.53 52.76
CA ILE A 392 -13.47 29.22 51.36
C ILE A 392 -12.02 29.71 51.24
N ALA A 393 -11.14 28.84 50.80
CA ALA A 393 -9.75 29.16 50.43
C ALA A 393 -9.68 29.75 49.04
N ILE A 394 -8.81 30.71 48.81
CA ILE A 394 -8.53 31.34 47.53
C ILE A 394 -7.02 31.27 47.29
N ASP A 395 -6.58 30.75 46.12
CA ASP A 395 -5.17 30.69 45.78
C ASP A 395 -4.68 31.92 45.02
N SER A 396 -3.39 31.97 44.71
CA SER A 396 -2.77 33.10 44.02
C SER A 396 -3.27 33.29 42.56
N ALA A 397 -3.89 32.28 41.95
CA ALA A 397 -4.53 32.36 40.65
C ALA A 397 -6.01 32.83 40.74
N GLY A 398 -6.53 33.04 41.95
CA GLY A 398 -7.92 33.41 42.21
C GLY A 398 -8.89 32.24 42.20
N LEU A 399 -8.39 31.01 42.15
CA LEU A 399 -9.24 29.82 42.21
C LEU A 399 -9.77 29.65 43.66
N ARG A 400 -11.03 29.28 43.75
CA ARG A 400 -11.78 29.17 45.01
C ARG A 400 -12.03 27.67 45.31
N SER A 401 -11.80 27.34 46.59
CA SER A 401 -12.20 26.02 47.09
C SER A 401 -13.73 25.89 47.19
N GLU A 402 -14.21 24.64 47.32
CA GLU A 402 -15.52 24.42 47.93
C GLU A 402 -15.53 25.02 49.35
N PRO A 403 -16.71 25.40 49.86
CA PRO A 403 -16.83 25.81 51.25
C PRO A 403 -16.44 24.68 52.20
N SER A 404 -15.85 25.03 53.33
CA SER A 404 -15.65 24.11 54.45
C SER A 404 -17.00 23.53 54.92
N SER A 405 -16.96 22.46 55.70
CA SER A 405 -18.13 22.04 56.46
C SER A 405 -18.65 23.22 57.32
N LYS A 406 -19.98 23.39 57.37
CA LYS A 406 -20.62 24.40 58.16
C LYS A 406 -20.50 24.04 59.64
N VAL A 407 -19.95 24.94 60.43
CA VAL A 407 -19.73 24.79 61.89
C VAL A 407 -20.54 25.80 62.66
N LYS A 408 -21.36 25.35 63.65
CA LYS A 408 -22.04 26.21 64.59
C LYS A 408 -21.02 26.73 65.63
N ALA A 409 -21.14 28.00 65.99
CA ALA A 409 -20.34 28.55 67.08
C ALA A 409 -20.83 27.94 68.42
N ALA A 410 -19.92 27.37 69.19
CA ALA A 410 -20.16 26.89 70.52
C ALA A 410 -20.36 28.12 71.48
N GLN A 411 -21.30 27.99 72.39
CA GLN A 411 -21.57 29.04 73.43
C GLN A 411 -20.53 28.93 74.50
#